data_77d26f9c3d5b392881291d2bbf1fe3a0
#
_entry.id   77d26f9c3d5b392881291d2bbf1fe3a0
#
_cell.length_a   1.000
_cell.length_b   1.000
_cell.length_c   1.000
_cell.angle_alpha   90.00
_cell.angle_beta   90.00
_cell.angle_gamma   90.00
#
_symmetry.space_group_name_H-M   'P 1'
#
loop_
_entity.id
_entity.type
_entity.pdbx_description
1 polymer ?
#
loop_
_entity_poly.entity_id
_entity_poly.type
_entity_poly.pdbx_seq_one_letter_code
_entity_poly.pdbx_strand_id
1 'polypeptide(L)' 'MENKDRIMECAKDLFYAKGYDAVGVQEIVDRAGITKPTLYYYFGSKLGLLKALLEEGLSEFRRMIQ' A
#
# COMPACT_ATOMS: atom_id res chain seq x y z
N MET A 1 3.24 -11.79 -11.87
CA MET A 1 2.91 -11.26 -10.55
C MET A 1 1.46 -10.82 -10.51
N GLU A 2 0.74 -11.22 -9.49
CA GLU A 2 -0.66 -10.83 -9.35
C GLU A 2 -0.80 -9.37 -9.00
N ASN A 3 -1.95 -8.79 -9.35
CA ASN A 3 -2.20 -7.38 -9.06
C ASN A 3 -2.10 -7.07 -7.57
N LYS A 4 -2.57 -7.99 -6.72
CA LYS A 4 -2.50 -7.80 -5.28
C LYS A 4 -1.05 -7.59 -4.82
N ASP A 5 -0.15 -8.44 -5.28
CA ASP A 5 1.26 -8.34 -4.89
C ASP A 5 1.90 -7.07 -5.42
N ARG A 6 1.54 -6.68 -6.65
CA ARG A 6 2.07 -5.45 -7.24
C ARG A 6 1.62 -4.23 -6.45
N ILE A 7 0.36 -4.19 -6.06
CA ILE A 7 -0.17 -3.09 -5.25
C ILE A 7 0.58 -3.00 -3.92
N MET A 8 0.78 -4.14 -3.28
CA MET A 8 1.48 -4.18 -1.99
C MET A 8 2.92 -3.70 -2.12
N GLU A 9 3.64 -4.12 -3.18
CA GLU A 9 5.01 -3.68 -3.40
C GLU A 9 5.08 -2.18 -3.64
N CYS A 10 4.20 -1.65 -4.48
CA CYS A 10 4.17 -0.21 -4.76
C CYS A 10 3.85 0.59 -3.51
N ALA A 11 2.87 0.15 -2.73
CA ALA A 11 2.49 0.82 -1.50
C ALA A 11 3.63 0.78 -0.48
N LYS A 12 4.27 -0.36 -0.35
CA LYS A 12 5.40 -0.52 0.57
C LYS A 12 6.50 0.49 0.25
N ASP A 13 6.89 0.55 -1.03
CA ASP A 13 7.95 1.47 -1.46
C ASP A 13 7.59 2.92 -1.18
N LEU A 14 6.36 3.31 -1.46
CA LEU A 14 5.91 4.68 -1.25
C LEU A 14 5.83 5.01 0.24
N PHE A 15 5.31 4.10 1.05
CA PHE A 15 5.22 4.32 2.49
C PHE A 15 6.61 4.46 3.11
N TYR A 16 7.58 3.67 2.66
CA TYR A 16 8.95 3.80 3.12
C TYR A 16 9.56 5.14 2.71
N ALA A 17 9.29 5.58 1.50
CA ALA A 17 9.90 6.79 0.97
C ALA A 17 9.32 8.07 1.59
N LYS A 18 8.01 8.09 1.84
CA LYS A 18 7.30 9.33 2.22
C LYS A 18 6.58 9.27 3.55
N GLY A 19 6.34 8.07 4.08
CA GLY A 19 5.49 7.88 5.24
C GLY A 19 4.03 7.67 4.84
N TYR A 20 3.29 6.99 5.71
CA TYR A 20 1.92 6.58 5.41
C TYR A 20 1.00 7.75 5.06
N ASP A 21 1.06 8.81 5.90
CA ASP A 21 0.13 9.94 5.73
C ASP A 21 0.36 10.72 4.44
N ALA A 22 1.60 10.76 3.98
CA ALA A 22 1.95 11.54 2.79
C ALA A 22 1.60 10.84 1.49
N VAL A 23 1.28 9.54 1.54
CA VAL A 23 0.97 8.75 0.34
C VAL A 23 -0.53 8.67 0.13
N GLY A 24 -1.00 9.11 -1.05
CA GLY A 24 -2.40 9.01 -1.42
C GLY A 24 -2.68 7.74 -2.22
N VAL A 25 -3.95 7.32 -2.21
CA VAL A 25 -4.38 6.15 -2.99
C VAL A 25 -4.09 6.34 -4.47
N GLN A 26 -4.32 7.55 -4.98
CA GLN A 26 -4.07 7.83 -6.40
C GLN A 26 -2.61 7.56 -6.77
N GLU A 27 -1.70 7.95 -5.92
CA GLU A 27 -0.27 7.75 -6.17
C GLU A 27 0.06 6.25 -6.24
N ILE A 28 -0.55 5.47 -5.35
CA ILE A 28 -0.33 4.02 -5.33
C ILE A 28 -0.84 3.37 -6.61
N VAL A 29 -2.07 3.69 -7.01
CA VAL A 29 -2.66 3.05 -8.20
C VAL A 29 -1.96 3.49 -9.48
N ASP A 30 -1.53 4.75 -9.56
CA ASP A 30 -0.76 5.22 -10.71
C ASP A 30 0.54 4.45 -10.85
N ARG A 31 1.25 4.27 -9.75
CA ARG A 31 2.51 3.55 -9.76
C ARG A 31 2.33 2.07 -10.10
N ALA A 32 1.26 1.47 -9.60
CA ALA A 32 0.97 0.06 -9.85
C ALA A 32 0.36 -0.19 -11.23
N GLY A 33 -0.08 0.87 -11.92
CA GLY A 33 -0.71 0.73 -13.23
C GLY A 33 -2.12 0.16 -13.16
N ILE A 34 -2.85 0.48 -12.10
CA ILE A 34 -4.22 0.01 -11.89
C ILE A 34 -5.15 1.18 -11.60
N THR A 35 -6.40 0.89 -11.30
CA THR A 35 -7.39 1.91 -10.95
C THR A 35 -7.76 1.81 -9.47
N LYS A 36 -8.37 2.90 -8.95
CA LYS A 36 -8.82 2.91 -7.55
C LYS A 36 -9.80 1.79 -7.23
N PRO A 37 -10.81 1.52 -8.08
CA PRO A 37 -11.71 0.39 -7.79
C PRO A 37 -10.97 -0.93 -7.62
N THR A 38 -9.92 -1.16 -8.38
CA THR A 38 -9.12 -2.38 -8.26
C THR A 38 -8.46 -2.46 -6.88
N LEU A 39 -7.86 -1.35 -6.42
CA LEU A 39 -7.24 -1.31 -5.11
C LEU A 39 -8.27 -1.59 -4.01
N TYR A 40 -9.41 -0.92 -4.09
CA TYR A 40 -10.46 -1.09 -3.08
C TYR A 40 -11.05 -2.50 -3.10
N TYR A 41 -11.08 -3.14 -4.26
CA TYR A 41 -11.53 -4.53 -4.36
C TYR A 41 -10.66 -5.45 -3.50
N TYR A 42 -9.34 -5.26 -3.56
CA TYR A 42 -8.41 -6.11 -2.82
C TYR A 42 -8.28 -5.76 -1.35
N PHE A 43 -8.31 -4.49 -1.02
CA PHE A 43 -7.91 -4.03 0.33
C PHE A 43 -8.97 -3.21 1.05
N GLY A 44 -9.97 -2.71 0.34
CA GLY A 44 -11.06 -1.93 0.93
C GLY A 44 -10.73 -0.48 1.18
N SER A 45 -9.49 -0.17 1.54
CA SER A 45 -9.08 1.20 1.86
C SER A 45 -7.56 1.27 1.92
N LYS A 46 -7.03 2.48 2.04
CA LYS A 46 -5.60 2.68 2.27
C LYS A 46 -5.16 2.02 3.57
N LEU A 47 -5.99 2.13 4.61
CA LEU A 47 -5.69 1.48 5.89
C LEU A 47 -5.71 -0.04 5.75
N GLY A 48 -6.64 -0.58 4.98
CA GLY A 48 -6.68 -2.02 4.73
C GLY A 48 -5.42 -2.51 4.05
N LEU A 49 -4.88 -1.70 3.14
CA LEU A 49 -3.62 -2.01 2.48
C LEU A 49 -2.46 -2.01 3.47
N LEU A 50 -2.42 -1.02 4.36
CA LEU A 50 -1.38 -0.99 5.40
C LEU A 50 -1.48 -2.22 6.30
N LYS A 51 -2.70 -2.59 6.71
CA LYS A 51 -2.90 -3.77 7.55
C LYS A 51 -2.39 -5.03 6.85
N ALA A 52 -2.64 -5.16 5.55
CA ALA A 52 -2.17 -6.32 4.79
C ALA A 52 -0.64 -6.38 4.79
N LEU A 53 0.02 -5.24 4.66
CA LEU A 53 1.48 -5.19 4.70
C LEU A 53 2.00 -5.58 6.08
N LEU A 54 1.35 -5.13 7.14
CA LEU A 54 1.75 -5.49 8.49
C LEU A 54 1.57 -7.00 8.75
N GLU A 55 0.53 -7.59 8.20
CA GLU A 55 0.29 -9.02 8.33
C GLU A 55 1.34 -9.86 7.63
N GLU A 56 2.02 -9.27 6.65
CA GLU A 56 3.13 -9.95 5.97
C GLU A 56 4.39 -9.98 6.84
N GLY A 57 4.34 -9.41 8.04
CA GLY A 57 5.47 -9.44 8.95
C GLY A 57 6.47 -8.33 8.75
N LEU A 58 6.07 -7.23 8.13
CA LEU A 58 6.96 -6.10 7.88
C LEU A 58 7.03 -5.21 9.11
N SER A 59 7.80 -5.64 10.10
CA SER A 59 7.89 -4.94 11.38
C SER A 59 8.42 -3.51 11.25
N GLU A 60 9.19 -3.21 10.21
CA GLU A 60 9.69 -1.87 9.98
C GLU A 60 8.57 -0.86 9.75
N PHE A 61 7.41 -1.29 9.26
CA PHE A 61 6.29 -0.40 9.04
C PHE A 61 5.76 0.19 10.34
N ARG A 62 5.90 -0.51 11.45
CA ARG A 62 5.46 0.00 12.73
C ARG A 62 6.23 1.24 13.13
N ARG A 63 7.52 1.28 12.80
CA ARG A 63 8.35 2.46 13.08
C ARG A 63 7.93 3.62 12.20
N MET A 64 7.51 3.32 10.97
CA MET A 64 7.16 4.34 10.00
C MET A 64 5.90 5.09 10.38
N ILE A 65 4.94 4.41 11.00
CA ILE A 65 3.63 4.99 11.31
C ILE A 65 3.50 5.51 12.73
N GLN A 66 4.55 5.42 13.50
CA GLN A 66 4.59 6.00 14.85
C GLN A 66 5.13 7.45 14.81
#